data_9ef862643ef16887f28569117b5b7c5c
#
_entry.id   9ef862643ef16887f28569117b5b7c5c
#
_cell.length_a   1.000
_cell.length_b   1.000
_cell.length_c   1.000
_cell.angle_alpha   90.00
_cell.angle_beta   90.00
_cell.angle_gamma   90.00
#
_symmetry.space_group_name_H-M   'P 1'
#
loop_
_entity.id
_entity.type
_entity.pdbx_description
1 polymer ?
#
loop_
_entity_poly.entity_id
_entity_poly.type
_entity_poly.pdbx_seq_one_letter_code
_entity_poly.pdbx_strand_id
1 'polypeptide(L)'
;MAKLYFYYASMNAGKSSTLLQADFNYRERGMRTMVWSARLDTRGEGMVRSRIGLEADAHLYDPDTDLWQAIRAAHDAQPLDCVLIDEAQFLTRDQVWQCARLADEAGIPVVCYGLRTDFQGELFPGSAALLGIADKLVELKGVCHCGRKATMNLRVDESGQAVSAGEQTEIGGNERYVALCRKHFSSALAS
;
A
#
# COMPACT_ATOMS: atom_id res chain seq x y z
N MET A 1 -12.68 11.84 16.19
CA MET A 1 -13.33 11.05 15.12
C MET A 1 -12.24 10.29 14.40
N ALA A 2 -12.39 8.96 14.24
CA ALA A 2 -11.46 8.14 13.48
C ALA A 2 -11.44 8.59 12.01
N LYS A 3 -10.41 8.23 11.27
CA LYS A 3 -10.19 8.68 9.89
C LYS A 3 -9.65 7.54 9.03
N LEU A 4 -9.95 7.61 7.73
CA LEU A 4 -9.30 6.82 6.70
C LEU A 4 -8.10 7.62 6.16
N TYR A 5 -6.91 6.99 6.22
CA TYR A 5 -5.66 7.57 5.73
C TYR A 5 -5.16 6.80 4.52
N PHE A 6 -4.61 7.49 3.55
CA PHE A 6 -3.88 6.87 2.45
C PHE A 6 -2.44 7.40 2.37
N TYR A 7 -1.50 6.55 2.71
CA TYR A 7 -0.05 6.77 2.55
C TYR A 7 0.38 6.16 1.22
N TYR A 8 0.67 6.99 0.24
CA TYR A 8 1.03 6.53 -1.09
C TYR A 8 2.44 6.97 -1.50
N ALA A 9 3.04 6.20 -2.39
CA ALA A 9 4.37 6.48 -2.92
C ALA A 9 4.64 5.70 -4.21
N SER A 10 5.79 5.96 -4.81
CA SER A 10 6.43 5.03 -5.74
C SER A 10 6.96 3.79 -5.00
N MET A 11 7.40 2.79 -5.74
CA MET A 11 8.06 1.62 -5.15
C MET A 11 9.33 2.06 -4.40
N ASN A 12 9.70 1.27 -3.39
CA ASN A 12 10.92 1.45 -2.59
C ASN A 12 11.01 2.77 -1.79
N ALA A 13 9.88 3.46 -1.57
CA ALA A 13 9.81 4.69 -0.78
C ALA A 13 9.56 4.46 0.72
N GLY A 14 9.67 3.21 1.21
CA GLY A 14 9.57 2.88 2.64
C GLY A 14 8.15 2.72 3.18
N LYS A 15 7.14 2.41 2.32
CA LYS A 15 5.75 2.19 2.76
C LYS A 15 5.63 1.13 3.85
N SER A 16 6.11 -0.09 3.59
CA SER A 16 6.05 -1.18 4.57
C SER A 16 6.87 -0.88 5.83
N SER A 17 7.99 -0.17 5.73
CA SER A 17 8.76 0.29 6.89
C SER A 17 7.97 1.28 7.74
N THR A 18 7.26 2.21 7.12
CA THR A 18 6.41 3.19 7.82
C THR A 18 5.21 2.52 8.49
N LEU A 19 4.60 1.53 7.82
CA LEU A 19 3.52 0.71 8.39
C LEU A 19 4.01 -0.03 9.64
N LEU A 20 5.13 -0.75 9.52
CA LEU A 20 5.69 -1.55 10.62
C LEU A 20 6.14 -0.69 11.79
N GLN A 21 6.67 0.52 11.52
CA GLN A 21 6.99 1.49 12.56
C GLN A 21 5.71 1.97 13.28
N ALA A 22 4.62 2.18 12.54
CA ALA A 22 3.34 2.56 13.15
C ALA A 22 2.80 1.42 14.02
N ASP A 23 2.79 0.18 13.51
CA ASP A 23 2.38 -1.01 14.27
C ASP A 23 3.17 -1.15 15.58
N PHE A 24 4.50 -1.04 15.50
CA PHE A 24 5.38 -1.10 16.67
C PHE A 24 5.04 0.00 17.70
N ASN A 25 4.85 1.23 17.25
CA ASN A 25 4.56 2.36 18.13
C ASN A 25 3.23 2.19 18.90
N TYR A 26 2.19 1.65 18.24
CA TYR A 26 0.93 1.32 18.90
C TYR A 26 1.12 0.23 19.95
N ARG A 27 1.76 -0.88 19.57
CA ARG A 27 1.97 -2.04 20.47
C ARG A 27 2.85 -1.70 21.67
N GLU A 28 3.89 -0.88 21.49
CA GLU A 28 4.75 -0.41 22.59
C GLU A 28 3.97 0.36 23.65
N ARG A 29 2.86 0.97 23.27
CA ARG A 29 1.95 1.69 24.18
C ARG A 29 0.81 0.83 24.72
N GLY A 30 0.83 -0.48 24.47
CA GLY A 30 -0.22 -1.39 24.89
C GLY A 30 -1.51 -1.31 24.05
N MET A 31 -1.46 -0.61 22.92
CA MET A 31 -2.58 -0.51 21.97
C MET A 31 -2.59 -1.70 21.02
N ARG A 32 -3.77 -2.06 20.54
CA ARG A 32 -3.97 -3.21 19.67
C ARG A 32 -4.16 -2.78 18.22
N THR A 33 -3.31 -3.27 17.36
CA THR A 33 -3.39 -3.09 15.91
C THR A 33 -3.82 -4.37 15.20
N MET A 34 -4.34 -4.24 13.99
CA MET A 34 -4.59 -5.35 13.07
C MET A 34 -3.96 -5.03 11.72
N VAL A 35 -3.02 -5.87 11.29
CA VAL A 35 -2.27 -5.66 10.04
C VAL A 35 -2.83 -6.57 8.95
N TRP A 36 -3.05 -6.02 7.75
CA TRP A 36 -3.50 -6.72 6.56
C TRP A 36 -2.53 -6.52 5.40
N SER A 37 -2.42 -7.52 4.52
CA SER A 37 -1.67 -7.44 3.27
C SER A 37 -2.39 -8.18 2.15
N ALA A 38 -2.14 -7.78 0.90
CA ALA A 38 -2.75 -8.45 -0.24
C ALA A 38 -2.18 -9.87 -0.41
N ARG A 39 -3.06 -10.85 -0.65
CA ARG A 39 -2.67 -12.25 -0.92
C ARG A 39 -1.79 -12.40 -2.17
N LEU A 40 -1.92 -11.49 -3.14
CA LEU A 40 -1.10 -11.47 -4.36
C LEU A 40 0.38 -11.16 -4.06
N ASP A 41 0.71 -10.57 -2.92
CA ASP A 41 2.09 -10.42 -2.49
C ASP A 41 2.59 -11.69 -1.80
N THR A 42 2.98 -12.68 -2.61
CA THR A 42 3.47 -13.98 -2.13
C THR A 42 4.79 -13.92 -1.37
N ARG A 43 5.46 -12.75 -1.32
CA ARG A 43 6.74 -12.56 -0.63
C ARG A 43 6.65 -12.68 0.89
N GLY A 44 5.45 -12.53 1.45
CA GLY A 44 5.23 -12.43 2.89
C GLY A 44 4.65 -13.65 3.59
N GLU A 45 4.03 -14.61 2.89
CA GLU A 45 3.38 -15.79 3.52
C GLU A 45 2.55 -15.44 4.77
N GLY A 46 1.78 -14.34 4.73
CA GLY A 46 1.04 -13.84 5.91
C GLY A 46 1.87 -12.91 6.80
N MET A 47 2.94 -12.33 6.29
CA MET A 47 3.76 -11.34 6.98
C MET A 47 3.99 -10.11 6.11
N VAL A 48 4.00 -8.93 6.72
CA VAL A 48 4.55 -7.71 6.09
C VAL A 48 6.03 -7.63 6.43
N ARG A 49 6.86 -7.46 5.40
CA ARG A 49 8.33 -7.34 5.54
C ARG A 49 8.83 -6.05 4.91
N SER A 50 9.69 -5.35 5.62
CA SER A 50 10.41 -4.19 5.08
C SER A 50 11.81 -4.59 4.59
N ARG A 51 12.36 -3.80 3.66
CA ARG A 51 13.74 -3.99 3.18
C ARG A 51 14.80 -3.75 4.25
N ILE A 52 14.46 -3.07 5.33
CA ILE A 52 15.37 -2.79 6.46
C ILE A 52 15.27 -3.85 7.56
N GLY A 53 14.61 -4.99 7.31
CA GLY A 53 14.56 -6.13 8.21
C GLY A 53 13.46 -6.07 9.27
N LEU A 54 12.52 -5.13 9.20
CA LEU A 54 11.33 -5.14 10.07
C LEU A 54 10.29 -6.10 9.49
N GLU A 55 9.55 -6.80 10.36
CA GLU A 55 8.47 -7.71 9.97
C GLU A 55 7.36 -7.75 11.01
N ALA A 56 6.14 -8.06 10.58
CA ALA A 56 4.98 -8.31 11.43
C ALA A 56 4.03 -9.30 10.77
N ASP A 57 3.33 -10.11 11.58
CA ASP A 57 2.25 -10.96 11.11
C ASP A 57 1.13 -10.13 10.50
N ALA A 58 0.56 -10.61 9.40
CA ALA A 58 -0.52 -9.95 8.70
C ALA A 58 -1.63 -10.93 8.31
N HIS A 59 -2.87 -10.47 8.39
CA HIS A 59 -3.99 -11.13 7.74
C HIS A 59 -3.90 -10.90 6.24
N LEU A 60 -4.30 -11.90 5.45
CA LEU A 60 -4.29 -11.79 4.00
C LEU A 60 -5.69 -11.45 3.49
N TYR A 61 -5.77 -10.49 2.57
CA TYR A 61 -6.99 -10.18 1.84
C TYR A 61 -6.83 -10.46 0.33
N ASP A 62 -7.93 -10.75 -0.29
CA ASP A 62 -8.14 -10.87 -1.73
C ASP A 62 -9.42 -10.13 -2.12
N PRO A 63 -9.81 -10.06 -3.40
CA PRO A 63 -11.02 -9.33 -3.82
C PRO A 63 -12.32 -9.80 -3.18
N ASP A 64 -12.39 -11.06 -2.73
CA ASP A 64 -13.58 -11.66 -2.12
C ASP A 64 -13.62 -11.49 -0.58
N THR A 65 -12.58 -10.94 0.01
CA THR A 65 -12.48 -10.74 1.47
C THR A 65 -13.42 -9.61 1.93
N ASP A 66 -14.35 -9.92 2.83
CA ASP A 66 -15.16 -8.91 3.53
C ASP A 66 -14.37 -8.32 4.71
N LEU A 67 -13.69 -7.21 4.46
CA LEU A 67 -12.88 -6.51 5.47
C LEU A 67 -13.73 -5.93 6.59
N TRP A 68 -14.96 -5.44 6.27
CA TRP A 68 -15.86 -4.93 7.29
C TRP A 68 -16.20 -6.01 8.31
N GLN A 69 -16.68 -7.17 7.83
CA GLN A 69 -17.09 -8.25 8.72
C GLN A 69 -15.92 -8.79 9.55
N ALA A 70 -14.78 -9.04 8.90
CA ALA A 70 -13.62 -9.62 9.57
C ALA A 70 -13.03 -8.70 10.65
N ILE A 71 -12.86 -7.41 10.34
CA ILE A 71 -12.28 -6.43 11.27
C ILE A 71 -13.28 -6.10 12.38
N ARG A 72 -14.56 -5.97 12.05
CA ARG A 72 -15.60 -5.70 13.03
C ARG A 72 -15.72 -6.83 14.05
N ALA A 73 -15.74 -8.09 13.61
CA ALA A 73 -15.76 -9.25 14.51
C ALA A 73 -14.54 -9.29 15.45
N ALA A 74 -13.34 -8.96 14.93
CA ALA A 74 -12.14 -8.88 15.74
C ALA A 74 -12.19 -7.74 16.76
N HIS A 75 -12.75 -6.59 16.38
CA HIS A 75 -12.92 -5.42 17.24
C HIS A 75 -13.96 -5.69 18.35
N ASP A 76 -15.08 -6.34 18.02
CA ASP A 76 -16.14 -6.68 18.98
C ASP A 76 -15.65 -7.71 20.02
N ALA A 77 -14.76 -8.62 19.62
CA ALA A 77 -14.14 -9.59 20.54
C ALA A 77 -13.11 -8.91 21.47
N GLN A 78 -12.32 -8.01 20.93
CA GLN A 78 -11.36 -7.19 21.67
C GLN A 78 -11.11 -5.90 20.89
N PRO A 79 -11.31 -4.71 21.50
CA PRO A 79 -11.16 -3.43 20.81
C PRO A 79 -9.83 -3.27 20.07
N LEU A 80 -9.91 -2.76 18.85
CA LEU A 80 -8.79 -2.37 18.01
C LEU A 80 -8.60 -0.86 18.06
N ASP A 81 -7.35 -0.43 18.18
CA ASP A 81 -6.97 0.98 18.20
C ASP A 81 -6.59 1.50 16.80
N CYS A 82 -6.17 0.60 15.91
CA CYS A 82 -5.85 0.95 14.52
C CYS A 82 -5.84 -0.29 13.61
N VAL A 83 -6.24 -0.11 12.36
CA VAL A 83 -6.06 -1.08 11.28
C VAL A 83 -5.05 -0.54 10.28
N LEU A 84 -4.07 -1.38 9.90
CA LEU A 84 -3.00 -1.06 8.98
C LEU A 84 -3.10 -2.00 7.77
N ILE A 85 -3.17 -1.45 6.55
CA ILE A 85 -3.33 -2.24 5.33
C ILE A 85 -2.16 -1.96 4.40
N ASP A 86 -1.33 -2.98 4.13
CA ASP A 86 -0.26 -2.90 3.14
C ASP A 86 -0.77 -3.32 1.76
N GLU A 87 -0.06 -2.88 0.71
CA GLU A 87 -0.39 -3.11 -0.69
C GLU A 87 -1.84 -2.70 -1.05
N ALA A 88 -2.33 -1.63 -0.43
CA ALA A 88 -3.72 -1.16 -0.52
C ALA A 88 -4.16 -0.75 -1.95
N GLN A 89 -3.25 -0.65 -2.93
CA GLN A 89 -3.59 -0.47 -4.33
C GLN A 89 -4.40 -1.65 -4.89
N PHE A 90 -4.29 -2.83 -4.28
CA PHE A 90 -5.03 -4.05 -4.68
C PHE A 90 -6.41 -4.18 -4.05
N LEU A 91 -6.80 -3.27 -3.16
CA LEU A 91 -8.17 -3.21 -2.65
C LEU A 91 -9.15 -2.97 -3.80
N THR A 92 -10.30 -3.62 -3.74
CA THR A 92 -11.43 -3.25 -4.58
C THR A 92 -12.02 -1.92 -4.09
N ARG A 93 -12.79 -1.26 -4.95
CA ARG A 93 -13.52 -0.05 -4.57
C ARG A 93 -14.41 -0.29 -3.35
N ASP A 94 -15.12 -1.42 -3.32
CA ASP A 94 -16.01 -1.77 -2.21
C ASP A 94 -15.25 -1.98 -0.90
N GLN A 95 -14.07 -2.62 -0.95
CA GLN A 95 -13.22 -2.77 0.22
C GLN A 95 -12.71 -1.41 0.75
N VAL A 96 -12.43 -0.46 -0.13
CA VAL A 96 -12.08 0.92 0.29
C VAL A 96 -13.25 1.57 1.03
N TRP A 97 -14.49 1.40 0.54
CA TRP A 97 -15.67 1.88 1.26
C TRP A 97 -15.89 1.16 2.59
N GLN A 98 -15.58 -0.14 2.69
CA GLN A 98 -15.58 -0.86 3.96
C GLN A 98 -14.56 -0.27 4.95
N CYS A 99 -13.38 0.12 4.47
CA CYS A 99 -12.39 0.82 5.29
C CYS A 99 -12.89 2.20 5.79
N ALA A 100 -13.55 2.98 4.93
CA ALA A 100 -14.17 4.24 5.33
C ALA A 100 -15.26 4.00 6.39
N ARG A 101 -16.11 3.00 6.18
CA ARG A 101 -17.16 2.60 7.13
C ARG A 101 -16.61 2.19 8.50
N LEU A 102 -15.46 1.50 8.56
CA LEU A 102 -14.78 1.17 9.82
C LEU A 102 -14.40 2.44 10.60
N ALA A 103 -13.93 3.46 9.90
CA ALA A 103 -13.61 4.73 10.52
C ALA A 103 -14.87 5.47 10.99
N ASP A 104 -15.89 5.54 10.15
CA ASP A 104 -17.11 6.34 10.39
C ASP A 104 -18.03 5.71 11.43
N GLU A 105 -18.31 4.40 11.33
CA GLU A 105 -19.31 3.71 12.15
C GLU A 105 -18.69 2.94 13.32
N ALA A 106 -17.52 2.32 13.13
CA ALA A 106 -16.87 1.56 14.20
C ALA A 106 -15.87 2.40 15.02
N GLY A 107 -15.54 3.59 14.56
CA GLY A 107 -14.60 4.47 15.25
C GLY A 107 -13.14 3.97 15.23
N ILE A 108 -12.79 3.11 14.27
CA ILE A 108 -11.47 2.50 14.15
C ILE A 108 -10.67 3.25 13.08
N PRO A 109 -9.55 3.90 13.40
CA PRO A 109 -8.67 4.47 12.38
C PRO A 109 -8.15 3.40 11.42
N VAL A 110 -8.22 3.67 10.11
CA VAL A 110 -7.68 2.78 9.08
C VAL A 110 -6.62 3.51 8.29
N VAL A 111 -5.42 2.93 8.22
CA VAL A 111 -4.28 3.48 7.50
C VAL A 111 -3.90 2.55 6.38
N CYS A 112 -4.11 2.98 5.14
CA CYS A 112 -3.81 2.25 3.92
C CYS A 112 -2.45 2.71 3.38
N TYR A 113 -1.58 1.76 3.03
CA TYR A 113 -0.29 1.99 2.40
C TYR A 113 -0.28 1.36 1.01
N GLY A 114 0.07 2.11 -0.03
CA GLY A 114 0.03 1.55 -1.37
C GLY A 114 0.74 2.39 -2.44
N LEU A 115 0.82 1.81 -3.63
CA LEU A 115 1.28 2.51 -4.83
C LEU A 115 0.17 3.42 -5.33
N ARG A 116 0.54 4.57 -5.90
CA ARG A 116 -0.43 5.45 -6.57
C ARG A 116 -0.77 4.94 -7.96
N THR A 117 0.26 4.71 -8.78
CA THR A 117 0.14 4.30 -10.18
C THR A 117 0.96 3.06 -10.45
N ASP A 118 0.59 2.35 -11.51
CA ASP A 118 1.35 1.26 -12.09
C ASP A 118 2.54 1.76 -12.93
N PHE A 119 3.16 0.85 -13.68
CA PHE A 119 4.31 1.15 -14.56
C PHE A 119 3.95 1.91 -15.83
N GLN A 120 2.68 2.01 -16.17
CA GLN A 120 2.16 2.77 -17.31
C GLN A 120 1.73 4.19 -16.89
N GLY A 121 1.73 4.48 -15.58
CA GLY A 121 1.24 5.73 -15.01
C GLY A 121 -0.25 5.75 -14.74
N GLU A 122 -0.94 4.60 -14.91
CA GLU A 122 -2.36 4.47 -14.64
C GLU A 122 -2.62 4.17 -13.16
N LEU A 123 -3.75 4.67 -12.64
CA LEU A 123 -4.14 4.42 -11.26
C LEU A 123 -4.55 2.95 -11.06
N PHE A 124 -4.11 2.37 -9.96
CA PHE A 124 -4.72 1.13 -9.47
C PHE A 124 -6.15 1.40 -8.97
N PRO A 125 -7.08 0.42 -9.09
CA PRO A 125 -8.47 0.60 -8.64
C PRO A 125 -8.60 1.02 -7.18
N GLY A 126 -7.87 0.36 -6.27
CA GLY A 126 -7.85 0.71 -4.85
C GLY A 126 -7.29 2.10 -4.59
N SER A 127 -6.21 2.46 -5.30
CA SER A 127 -5.60 3.79 -5.17
C SER A 127 -6.51 4.90 -5.71
N ALA A 128 -7.22 4.65 -6.81
CA ALA A 128 -8.20 5.59 -7.34
C ALA A 128 -9.32 5.88 -6.33
N ALA A 129 -9.85 4.82 -5.69
CA ALA A 129 -10.88 4.97 -4.66
C ALA A 129 -10.34 5.69 -3.41
N LEU A 130 -9.15 5.29 -2.91
CA LEU A 130 -8.51 5.91 -1.76
C LEU A 130 -8.19 7.39 -1.97
N LEU A 131 -7.66 7.76 -3.16
CA LEU A 131 -7.41 9.17 -3.52
C LEU A 131 -8.70 10.00 -3.53
N GLY A 132 -9.84 9.37 -3.84
CA GLY A 132 -11.14 10.03 -3.90
C GLY A 132 -11.81 10.24 -2.55
N ILE A 133 -11.65 9.32 -1.59
CA ILE A 133 -12.46 9.31 -0.36
C ILE A 133 -11.69 9.32 0.96
N ALA A 134 -10.37 9.11 0.95
CA ALA A 134 -9.61 9.16 2.20
C ALA A 134 -9.62 10.56 2.83
N ASP A 135 -9.79 10.62 4.15
CA ASP A 135 -9.77 11.87 4.92
C ASP A 135 -8.40 12.55 4.88
N LYS A 136 -7.33 11.76 4.79
CA LYS A 136 -5.96 12.26 4.72
C LYS A 136 -5.15 11.51 3.68
N LEU A 137 -4.52 12.29 2.81
CA LEU A 137 -3.58 11.82 1.79
C LEU A 137 -2.16 12.22 2.21
N VAL A 138 -1.27 11.23 2.34
CA VAL A 138 0.11 11.44 2.74
C VAL A 138 1.04 10.82 1.70
N GLU A 139 1.87 11.63 1.07
CA GLU A 139 2.85 11.15 0.12
C GLU A 139 4.19 10.85 0.80
N LEU A 140 4.62 9.60 0.75
CA LEU A 140 5.96 9.21 1.15
C LEU A 140 6.94 9.48 0.01
N LYS A 141 8.09 10.06 0.32
CA LYS A 141 9.03 10.52 -0.70
C LYS A 141 10.06 9.46 -1.04
N GLY A 142 10.03 8.98 -2.28
CA GLY A 142 11.14 8.28 -2.92
C GLY A 142 12.08 9.25 -3.65
N VAL A 143 13.28 8.79 -3.98
CA VAL A 143 14.29 9.61 -4.66
C VAL A 143 14.63 9.01 -6.02
N CYS A 144 14.54 9.81 -7.08
CA CYS A 144 15.02 9.48 -8.41
C CYS A 144 16.55 9.61 -8.46
N HIS A 145 17.23 8.89 -9.36
CA HIS A 145 18.69 8.98 -9.55
C HIS A 145 19.22 10.42 -9.76
N CYS A 146 18.37 11.32 -10.21
CA CYS A 146 18.74 12.74 -10.39
C CYS A 146 18.56 13.60 -9.12
N GLY A 147 18.26 13.00 -7.97
CA GLY A 147 18.01 13.69 -6.71
C GLY A 147 16.59 14.27 -6.53
N ARG A 148 15.77 14.27 -7.58
CA ARG A 148 14.38 14.74 -7.50
C ARG A 148 13.48 13.68 -6.89
N LYS A 149 12.31 14.09 -6.41
CA LYS A 149 11.27 13.18 -5.91
C LYS A 149 10.88 12.18 -7.00
N ALA A 150 10.92 10.88 -6.66
CA ALA A 150 10.40 9.81 -7.50
C ALA A 150 8.89 9.69 -7.27
N THR A 151 8.12 9.75 -8.35
CA THR A 151 6.66 9.67 -8.34
C THR A 151 6.11 8.60 -9.26
N MET A 152 6.97 8.01 -10.09
CA MET A 152 6.62 7.03 -11.12
C MET A 152 7.38 5.73 -10.91
N ASN A 153 6.81 4.63 -11.37
CA ASN A 153 7.42 3.31 -11.34
C ASN A 153 7.65 2.86 -12.79
N LEU A 154 8.90 2.78 -13.22
CA LEU A 154 9.26 2.22 -14.51
C LEU A 154 9.46 0.72 -14.38
N ARG A 155 8.81 -0.09 -15.21
CA ARG A 155 9.13 -1.50 -15.35
C ARG A 155 10.26 -1.66 -16.37
N VAL A 156 11.23 -2.51 -16.07
CA VAL A 156 12.33 -2.83 -16.97
C VAL A 156 12.41 -4.34 -17.18
N ASP A 157 12.85 -4.75 -18.36
CA ASP A 157 13.15 -6.14 -18.68
C ASP A 157 14.52 -6.58 -18.11
N GLU A 158 14.92 -7.81 -18.41
CA GLU A 158 16.21 -8.38 -17.97
C GLU A 158 17.42 -7.65 -18.56
N SER A 159 17.25 -6.92 -19.66
CA SER A 159 18.28 -6.10 -20.27
C SER A 159 18.31 -4.66 -19.72
N GLY A 160 17.39 -4.30 -18.84
CA GLY A 160 17.23 -2.98 -18.27
C GLY A 160 16.45 -2.00 -19.16
N GLN A 161 15.82 -2.48 -20.24
CA GLN A 161 15.00 -1.65 -21.13
C GLN A 161 13.59 -1.43 -20.57
N ALA A 162 13.02 -0.27 -20.87
CA ALA A 162 11.68 0.09 -20.42
C ALA A 162 10.61 -0.81 -21.08
N VAL A 163 9.71 -1.34 -20.25
CA VAL A 163 8.54 -2.11 -20.68
C VAL A 163 7.34 -1.18 -20.65
N SER A 164 6.73 -0.95 -21.83
CA SER A 164 5.59 -0.04 -21.99
C SER A 164 4.23 -0.73 -22.04
N ALA A 165 4.18 -2.07 -22.18
CA ALA A 165 2.96 -2.85 -22.27
C ALA A 165 3.05 -4.14 -21.45
N GLY A 166 1.89 -4.65 -21.01
CA GLY A 166 1.77 -5.89 -20.23
C GLY A 166 0.73 -5.78 -19.13
N GLU A 167 0.58 -6.87 -18.38
CA GLU A 167 -0.31 -6.92 -17.22
C GLU A 167 0.06 -5.85 -16.19
N GLN A 168 -0.96 -5.23 -15.57
CA GLN A 168 -0.77 -4.18 -14.55
C GLN A 168 0.11 -4.65 -13.39
N THR A 169 -0.03 -5.93 -13.01
CA THR A 169 0.71 -6.56 -11.93
C THR A 169 1.52 -7.73 -12.46
N GLU A 170 2.81 -7.76 -12.15
CA GLU A 170 3.67 -8.92 -12.37
C GLU A 170 4.12 -9.46 -11.00
N ILE A 171 3.81 -10.73 -10.73
CA ILE A 171 4.15 -11.38 -9.47
C ILE A 171 5.65 -11.68 -9.46
N GLY A 172 6.35 -11.14 -8.48
CA GLY A 172 7.78 -11.35 -8.26
C GLY A 172 8.66 -10.35 -9.01
N GLY A 173 9.47 -9.61 -8.30
CA GLY A 173 10.52 -8.81 -8.90
C GLY A 173 10.40 -7.30 -8.71
N ASN A 174 10.50 -6.87 -7.44
CA ASN A 174 10.83 -5.46 -7.17
C ASN A 174 12.09 -4.99 -7.91
N GLU A 175 12.94 -5.93 -8.31
CA GLU A 175 14.17 -5.71 -9.09
C GLU A 175 13.91 -5.21 -10.50
N ARG A 176 12.70 -5.47 -11.03
CA ARG A 176 12.27 -5.03 -12.36
C ARG A 176 11.63 -3.64 -12.36
N TYR A 177 11.56 -2.96 -11.22
CA TYR A 177 10.94 -1.65 -11.11
C TYR A 177 11.93 -0.60 -10.61
N VAL A 178 11.98 0.52 -11.34
CA VAL A 178 12.82 1.66 -11.01
C VAL A 178 11.94 2.86 -10.67
N ALA A 179 12.14 3.42 -9.48
CA ALA A 179 11.42 4.62 -9.05
C ALA A 179 12.05 5.87 -9.69
N LEU A 180 11.28 6.61 -10.47
CA LEU A 180 11.73 7.75 -11.25
C LEU A 180 10.89 9.00 -11.01
N CYS A 181 11.47 10.17 -11.22
CA CYS A 181 10.69 11.38 -11.42
C CYS A 181 10.00 11.34 -12.80
N ARG A 182 8.89 12.05 -12.95
CA ARG A 182 8.08 12.03 -14.17
C ARG A 182 8.90 12.34 -15.44
N LYS A 183 9.86 13.26 -15.37
CA LYS A 183 10.73 13.58 -16.53
C LYS A 183 11.51 12.35 -17.01
N HIS A 184 12.19 11.65 -16.10
CA HIS A 184 12.99 10.47 -16.47
C HIS A 184 12.13 9.26 -16.85
N PHE A 185 10.97 9.11 -16.22
CA PHE A 185 9.96 8.12 -16.60
C PHE A 185 9.52 8.31 -18.08
N SER A 186 9.08 9.54 -18.45
CA SER A 186 8.66 9.84 -19.81
C SER A 186 9.79 9.68 -20.83
N SER A 187 11.01 10.07 -20.47
CA SER A 187 12.18 9.91 -21.37
C SER A 187 12.50 8.43 -21.59
N ALA A 188 12.40 7.59 -20.57
CA ALA A 188 12.69 6.16 -20.68
C ALA A 188 11.64 5.39 -21.50
N LEU A 189 10.38 5.82 -21.49
CA LEU A 189 9.32 5.21 -22.32
C LEU A 189 9.39 5.63 -23.78
N ALA A 190 10.08 6.74 -24.10
CA ALA A 190 10.23 7.25 -25.46
C ALA A 190 11.50 6.72 -26.17
N SER A 191 12.35 5.99 -25.47
CA SER A 191 13.60 5.39 -25.98
C SER A 191 13.33 4.02 -26.54
#